data_313d4640f80b3c81203aef50abf14a9f
#
_entry.id   313d4640f80b3c81203aef50abf14a9f
#
_cell.length_a   1.000
_cell.length_b   1.000
_cell.length_c   1.000
_cell.angle_alpha   90.00
_cell.angle_beta   90.00
_cell.angle_gamma   90.00
#
_symmetry.space_group_name_H-M   'P 1'
#
loop_
_entity.id
_entity.type
_entity.pdbx_description
1 polymer ?
#
loop_
_entity_poly.entity_id
_entity_poly.type
_entity_poly.pdbx_seq_one_letter_code
_entity_poly.pdbx_strand_id
1 'polypeptide(L)'
;MAARIVEIVSGQVFAAFLQQRIFDPLEMRDTSFHPSPAQLARLAVLYRPVKGSSQWLPATSWISQLDPHQPPNPSASLFSTAGDLARFYRMFLAGGVVNGHRFLSTASLQEMTRTHTSGLIAGFSPGNAWGLGWELILQPQGVNAVLSPGTYGHFGAFGTQGWIDPQRRIFFVLLVQRVGFGDDVANSVLRERFQHAVMGPLRR
;
A
#
# COMPACT_ATOMS: atom_id res chain seq x y z
N MET A 1 1.77 1.50 -17.50
CA MET A 1 2.97 1.89 -18.29
C MET A 1 4.26 1.43 -17.61
N ALA A 2 4.59 1.83 -16.38
CA ALA A 2 5.87 1.48 -15.71
C ALA A 2 6.18 -0.03 -15.70
N ALA A 3 5.21 -0.89 -15.36
CA ALA A 3 5.41 -2.34 -15.40
C ALA A 3 5.84 -2.85 -16.79
N ARG A 4 5.24 -2.31 -17.87
CA ARG A 4 5.63 -2.68 -19.23
C ARG A 4 7.06 -2.26 -19.57
N ILE A 5 7.51 -1.12 -19.05
CA ILE A 5 8.91 -0.69 -19.21
C ILE A 5 9.83 -1.68 -18.50
N VAL A 6 9.48 -2.11 -17.28
CA VAL A 6 10.24 -3.14 -16.55
C VAL A 6 10.35 -4.43 -17.35
N GLU A 7 9.24 -4.91 -17.95
CA GLU A 7 9.25 -6.12 -18.79
C GLU A 7 10.18 -5.99 -19.99
N ILE A 8 10.13 -4.87 -20.69
CA ILE A 8 10.97 -4.63 -21.87
C ILE A 8 12.44 -4.59 -21.50
N VAL A 9 12.78 -3.87 -20.43
CA VAL A 9 14.19 -3.68 -20.01
C VAL A 9 14.77 -4.94 -19.40
N SER A 10 13.96 -5.69 -18.62
CA SER A 10 14.42 -6.90 -17.93
C SER A 10 14.33 -8.18 -18.77
N GLY A 11 13.52 -8.19 -19.81
CA GLY A 11 13.18 -9.39 -20.58
C GLY A 11 12.30 -10.39 -19.80
N GLN A 12 11.72 -9.99 -18.67
CA GLN A 12 10.91 -10.83 -17.80
C GLN A 12 9.48 -10.33 -17.71
N VAL A 13 8.49 -11.21 -17.52
CA VAL A 13 7.14 -10.79 -17.14
C VAL A 13 7.16 -10.12 -15.77
N PHE A 14 6.37 -9.06 -15.61
CA PHE A 14 6.40 -8.19 -14.43
C PHE A 14 6.23 -8.95 -13.11
N ALA A 15 5.30 -9.92 -13.05
CA ALA A 15 5.09 -10.74 -11.86
C ALA A 15 6.34 -11.56 -11.47
N ALA A 16 7.01 -12.17 -12.45
CA ALA A 16 8.24 -12.91 -12.20
C ALA A 16 9.39 -12.01 -11.76
N PHE A 17 9.51 -10.82 -12.36
CA PHE A 17 10.49 -9.83 -11.95
C PHE A 17 10.31 -9.43 -10.48
N LEU A 18 9.08 -9.11 -10.05
CA LEU A 18 8.80 -8.76 -8.65
C LEU A 18 9.03 -9.94 -7.71
N GLN A 19 8.63 -11.15 -8.12
CA GLN A 19 8.86 -12.35 -7.34
C GLN A 19 10.34 -12.52 -7.00
N GLN A 20 11.19 -12.52 -8.02
CA GLN A 20 12.64 -12.74 -7.87
C GLN A 20 13.38 -11.60 -7.17
N ARG A 21 12.97 -10.35 -7.44
CA ARG A 21 13.73 -9.19 -6.99
C ARG A 21 13.25 -8.61 -5.67
N ILE A 22 12.00 -8.90 -5.27
CA ILE A 22 11.38 -8.31 -4.09
C ILE A 22 10.79 -9.39 -3.18
N PHE A 23 9.85 -10.21 -3.70
CA PHE A 23 9.05 -11.06 -2.82
C PHE A 23 9.87 -12.19 -2.20
N ASP A 24 10.65 -12.93 -2.99
CA ASP A 24 11.48 -14.01 -2.49
C ASP A 24 12.59 -13.50 -1.54
N PRO A 25 13.38 -12.46 -1.90
CA PRO A 25 14.43 -11.96 -1.01
C PRO A 25 13.91 -11.31 0.28
N LEU A 26 12.67 -10.79 0.29
CA LEU A 26 12.02 -10.28 1.49
C LEU A 26 11.17 -11.33 2.22
N GLU A 27 11.15 -12.57 1.74
CA GLU A 27 10.33 -13.67 2.27
C GLU A 27 8.83 -13.34 2.32
N MET A 28 8.33 -12.61 1.32
CA MET A 28 6.92 -12.23 1.19
C MET A 28 6.12 -13.37 0.54
N ARG A 29 5.99 -14.48 1.27
CA ARG A 29 5.51 -15.78 0.75
C ARG A 29 4.03 -15.80 0.39
N ASP A 30 3.25 -14.85 0.92
CA ASP A 30 1.83 -14.71 0.68
C ASP A 30 1.50 -13.49 -0.20
N THR A 31 2.50 -12.97 -0.91
CA THR A 31 2.32 -11.85 -1.84
C THR A 31 2.41 -12.35 -3.28
N SER A 32 1.35 -12.17 -4.06
CA SER A 32 1.27 -12.68 -5.43
C SER A 32 0.21 -11.97 -6.25
N PHE A 33 0.41 -11.91 -7.58
CA PHE A 33 -0.64 -11.56 -8.53
C PHE A 33 -1.55 -12.76 -8.86
N HIS A 34 -1.04 -13.98 -8.70
CA HIS A 34 -1.75 -15.23 -8.98
C HIS A 34 -1.66 -16.14 -7.74
N PRO A 35 -2.55 -15.94 -6.76
CA PRO A 35 -2.56 -16.75 -5.55
C PRO A 35 -2.76 -18.24 -5.85
N SER A 36 -1.98 -19.08 -5.18
CA SER A 36 -2.14 -20.54 -5.21
C SER A 36 -3.49 -20.97 -4.59
N PRO A 37 -3.97 -22.19 -4.84
CA PRO A 37 -5.19 -22.70 -4.18
C PRO A 37 -5.14 -22.60 -2.66
N ALA A 38 -3.99 -22.83 -2.03
CA ALA A 38 -3.81 -22.70 -0.59
C ALA A 38 -3.90 -21.24 -0.11
N GLN A 39 -3.43 -20.28 -0.90
CA GLN A 39 -3.58 -18.85 -0.61
C GLN A 39 -5.03 -18.39 -0.84
N LEU A 40 -5.70 -18.87 -1.90
CA LEU A 40 -7.10 -18.59 -2.17
C LEU A 40 -8.02 -19.05 -1.05
N ALA A 41 -7.77 -20.20 -0.44
CA ALA A 41 -8.54 -20.72 0.69
C ALA A 41 -8.49 -19.79 1.94
N ARG A 42 -7.49 -18.92 2.01
CA ARG A 42 -7.31 -17.94 3.10
C ARG A 42 -7.68 -16.51 2.70
N LEU A 43 -8.14 -16.30 1.47
CA LEU A 43 -8.47 -14.97 0.99
C LEU A 43 -9.62 -14.36 1.79
N ALA A 44 -9.43 -13.16 2.28
CA ALA A 44 -10.48 -12.44 3.00
C ALA A 44 -11.65 -12.11 2.07
N VAL A 45 -12.87 -12.32 2.56
CA VAL A 45 -14.09 -12.00 1.83
C VAL A 45 -14.26 -10.49 1.74
N LEU A 46 -14.58 -10.01 0.55
CA LEU A 46 -14.95 -8.62 0.32
C LEU A 46 -16.41 -8.40 0.73
N TYR A 47 -16.68 -7.33 1.46
CA TYR A 47 -18.01 -6.98 1.93
C TYR A 47 -18.48 -5.62 1.42
N ARG A 48 -19.80 -5.48 1.27
CA ARG A 48 -20.48 -4.20 1.04
C ARG A 48 -21.51 -3.94 2.12
N PRO A 49 -21.69 -2.67 2.55
CA PRO A 49 -22.76 -2.33 3.47
C PRO A 49 -24.13 -2.40 2.76
N VAL A 50 -25.15 -2.73 3.52
CA VAL A 50 -26.56 -2.60 3.08
C VAL A 50 -27.04 -1.21 3.47
N LYS A 51 -27.50 -0.41 2.49
CA LYS A 51 -27.98 0.95 2.72
C LYS A 51 -29.15 0.94 3.71
N GLY A 52 -29.07 1.78 4.75
CA GLY A 52 -30.10 1.89 5.78
C GLY A 52 -30.13 0.74 6.80
N SER A 53 -29.10 -0.09 6.85
CA SER A 53 -28.99 -1.22 7.76
C SER A 53 -27.58 -1.32 8.34
N SER A 54 -27.43 -2.03 9.45
CA SER A 54 -26.12 -2.42 10.00
C SER A 54 -25.55 -3.70 9.35
N GLN A 55 -26.24 -4.29 8.39
CA GLN A 55 -25.85 -5.54 7.74
C GLN A 55 -24.75 -5.33 6.69
N TRP A 56 -23.95 -6.37 6.54
CA TRP A 56 -22.91 -6.49 5.54
C TRP A 56 -23.14 -7.74 4.71
N LEU A 57 -23.04 -7.63 3.40
CA LEU A 57 -23.15 -8.75 2.48
C LEU A 57 -21.84 -8.99 1.75
N PRO A 58 -21.49 -10.24 1.46
CA PRO A 58 -20.40 -10.55 0.54
C PRO A 58 -20.56 -9.80 -0.77
N ALA A 59 -19.47 -9.35 -1.33
CA ALA A 59 -19.42 -8.58 -2.57
C ALA A 59 -18.32 -9.07 -3.48
N THR A 60 -18.42 -8.75 -4.76
CA THR A 60 -17.36 -8.91 -5.75
C THR A 60 -16.97 -7.56 -6.31
N SER A 61 -15.75 -7.45 -6.77
CA SER A 61 -15.24 -6.27 -7.48
C SER A 61 -14.38 -6.73 -8.65
N TRP A 62 -14.33 -5.96 -9.72
CA TRP A 62 -13.44 -6.23 -10.84
C TRP A 62 -11.96 -6.26 -10.41
N ILE A 63 -11.61 -5.52 -9.34
CA ILE A 63 -10.25 -5.51 -8.75
C ILE A 63 -9.93 -6.86 -8.11
N SER A 64 -10.91 -7.55 -7.54
CA SER A 64 -10.75 -8.84 -6.87
C SER A 64 -11.07 -10.04 -7.76
N GLN A 65 -11.40 -9.82 -9.04
CA GLN A 65 -11.58 -10.91 -9.99
C GLN A 65 -10.23 -11.54 -10.33
N LEU A 66 -10.16 -12.82 -10.07
CA LEU A 66 -9.01 -13.65 -10.36
C LEU A 66 -9.25 -14.34 -11.71
N ASP A 67 -8.59 -13.86 -12.74
CA ASP A 67 -8.52 -14.55 -14.03
C ASP A 67 -7.06 -14.95 -14.27
N PRO A 68 -6.73 -16.24 -14.17
CA PRO A 68 -5.35 -16.70 -14.35
C PRO A 68 -4.83 -16.49 -15.80
N HIS A 69 -5.72 -16.21 -16.75
CA HIS A 69 -5.36 -15.96 -18.15
C HIS A 69 -5.12 -14.48 -18.46
N GLN A 70 -5.51 -13.59 -17.57
CA GLN A 70 -5.24 -12.17 -17.75
C GLN A 70 -3.87 -11.77 -17.18
N PRO A 71 -3.13 -10.91 -17.89
CA PRO A 71 -1.92 -10.34 -17.31
C PRO A 71 -2.24 -9.56 -16.04
N PRO A 72 -1.37 -9.60 -15.02
CA PRO A 72 -1.61 -8.91 -13.77
C PRO A 72 -1.75 -7.40 -14.01
N ASN A 73 -2.75 -6.79 -13.37
CA ASN A 73 -2.88 -5.34 -13.33
C ASN A 73 -1.93 -4.78 -12.25
N PRO A 74 -0.83 -4.12 -12.63
CA PRO A 74 0.18 -3.67 -11.67
C PRO A 74 -0.33 -2.65 -10.65
N SER A 75 -1.45 -1.99 -10.93
CA SER A 75 -2.03 -0.97 -10.06
C SER A 75 -3.09 -1.51 -9.10
N ALA A 76 -3.56 -2.76 -9.26
CA ALA A 76 -4.77 -3.18 -8.54
C ALA A 76 -4.85 -4.67 -8.15
N SER A 77 -4.11 -5.57 -8.75
CA SER A 77 -4.35 -7.02 -8.59
C SER A 77 -3.34 -7.76 -7.71
N LEU A 78 -2.56 -7.06 -6.89
CA LEU A 78 -1.62 -7.70 -5.97
C LEU A 78 -2.34 -8.11 -4.68
N PHE A 79 -2.26 -9.39 -4.34
CA PHE A 79 -2.70 -9.94 -3.07
C PHE A 79 -1.51 -10.01 -2.11
N SER A 80 -1.76 -9.74 -0.82
CA SER A 80 -0.72 -9.75 0.19
C SER A 80 -1.30 -9.96 1.59
N THR A 81 -0.44 -10.04 2.58
CA THR A 81 -0.77 -10.07 4.00
C THR A 81 -0.14 -8.89 4.74
N ALA A 82 -0.65 -8.56 5.92
CA ALA A 82 -0.04 -7.52 6.77
C ALA A 82 1.39 -7.89 7.16
N GLY A 83 1.69 -9.20 7.34
CA GLY A 83 3.03 -9.69 7.64
C GLY A 83 4.02 -9.44 6.50
N ASP A 84 3.62 -9.71 5.26
CA ASP A 84 4.47 -9.47 4.08
C ASP A 84 4.67 -7.98 3.82
N LEU A 85 3.62 -7.17 3.91
CA LEU A 85 3.76 -5.72 3.82
C LEU A 85 4.64 -5.14 4.92
N ALA A 86 4.61 -5.72 6.13
CA ALA A 86 5.50 -5.32 7.21
C ALA A 86 6.98 -5.60 6.87
N ARG A 87 7.30 -6.71 6.18
CA ARG A 87 8.65 -6.99 5.68
C ARG A 87 9.10 -5.94 4.67
N PHE A 88 8.22 -5.62 3.72
CA PHE A 88 8.47 -4.60 2.72
C PHE A 88 8.71 -3.22 3.34
N TYR A 89 7.84 -2.77 4.25
CA TYR A 89 7.96 -1.47 4.90
C TYR A 89 9.17 -1.38 5.84
N ARG A 90 9.51 -2.48 6.51
CA ARG A 90 10.73 -2.56 7.32
C ARG A 90 11.99 -2.34 6.48
N MET A 91 12.02 -2.84 5.26
CA MET A 91 13.12 -2.61 4.32
C MET A 91 13.31 -1.11 4.06
N PHE A 92 12.25 -0.35 3.85
CA PHE A 92 12.31 1.11 3.68
C PHE A 92 12.81 1.80 4.94
N LEU A 93 12.29 1.47 6.14
CA LEU A 93 12.75 2.03 7.41
C LEU A 93 14.21 1.69 7.73
N ALA A 94 14.69 0.57 7.25
CA ALA A 94 16.08 0.14 7.40
C ALA A 94 17.03 0.73 6.35
N GLY A 95 16.59 1.75 5.60
CA GLY A 95 17.44 2.42 4.60
C GLY A 95 17.74 1.55 3.38
N GLY A 96 16.83 0.66 3.00
CA GLY A 96 16.95 -0.21 1.82
C GLY A 96 17.78 -1.47 2.04
N VAL A 97 18.03 -1.87 3.29
CA VAL A 97 18.85 -3.05 3.63
C VAL A 97 18.05 -4.00 4.53
N VAL A 98 18.08 -5.30 4.23
CA VAL A 98 17.53 -6.36 5.09
C VAL A 98 18.52 -7.52 5.12
N ASN A 99 18.86 -8.02 6.31
CA ASN A 99 19.77 -9.13 6.52
C ASN A 99 21.12 -9.00 5.75
N GLY A 100 21.67 -7.77 5.69
CA GLY A 100 22.90 -7.47 4.95
C GLY A 100 22.74 -7.35 3.43
N HIS A 101 21.56 -7.70 2.87
CA HIS A 101 21.25 -7.51 1.46
C HIS A 101 20.71 -6.11 1.20
N ARG A 102 21.31 -5.41 0.21
CA ARG A 102 20.85 -4.07 -0.21
C ARG A 102 19.87 -4.19 -1.37
N PHE A 103 18.64 -3.78 -1.13
CA PHE A 103 17.56 -3.70 -2.12
C PHE A 103 17.57 -2.36 -2.86
N LEU A 104 17.76 -1.28 -2.13
CA LEU A 104 17.73 0.07 -2.65
C LEU A 104 18.92 0.88 -2.10
N SER A 105 19.51 1.71 -2.94
CA SER A 105 20.51 2.67 -2.47
C SER A 105 19.83 3.78 -1.65
N THR A 106 20.58 4.43 -0.78
CA THR A 106 20.10 5.61 -0.04
C THR A 106 19.60 6.70 -0.99
N ALA A 107 20.32 6.92 -2.10
CA ALA A 107 19.93 7.90 -3.12
C ALA A 107 18.61 7.52 -3.78
N SER A 108 18.38 6.24 -4.11
CA SER A 108 17.11 5.77 -4.66
C SER A 108 15.95 5.97 -3.68
N LEU A 109 16.16 5.66 -2.39
CA LEU A 109 15.14 5.90 -1.37
C LEU A 109 14.80 7.39 -1.24
N GLN A 110 15.79 8.24 -1.19
CA GLN A 110 15.60 9.70 -1.13
C GLN A 110 14.83 10.19 -2.36
N GLU A 111 15.20 9.71 -3.54
CA GLU A 111 14.50 10.05 -4.78
C GLU A 111 13.05 9.57 -4.79
N MET A 112 12.78 8.36 -4.31
CA MET A 112 11.42 7.82 -4.23
C MET A 112 10.53 8.59 -3.26
N THR A 113 11.09 9.12 -2.18
CA THR A 113 10.35 9.74 -1.08
C THR A 113 10.44 11.28 -1.05
N ARG A 114 11.09 11.92 -2.02
CA ARG A 114 10.98 13.37 -2.21
C ARG A 114 9.76 13.73 -3.05
N THR A 115 9.26 14.95 -2.90
CA THR A 115 8.13 15.42 -3.72
C THR A 115 8.54 15.66 -5.18
N HIS A 116 7.74 15.12 -6.10
CA HIS A 116 7.83 15.36 -7.54
C HIS A 116 6.67 16.21 -8.07
N THR A 117 5.70 16.53 -7.22
CA THR A 117 4.51 17.32 -7.59
C THR A 117 4.43 18.64 -6.82
N SER A 118 5.58 19.23 -6.50
CA SER A 118 5.65 20.50 -5.80
C SER A 118 4.93 21.62 -6.58
N GLY A 119 4.07 22.37 -5.89
CA GLY A 119 3.28 23.44 -6.50
C GLY A 119 2.05 22.96 -7.29
N LEU A 120 1.80 21.66 -7.39
CA LEU A 120 0.60 21.09 -7.99
C LEU A 120 -0.41 20.71 -6.92
N ILE A 121 -1.70 20.78 -7.24
CA ILE A 121 -2.74 20.11 -6.46
C ILE A 121 -2.64 18.63 -6.80
N ALA A 122 -2.08 17.84 -5.89
CA ALA A 122 -1.82 16.42 -6.09
C ALA A 122 -2.02 15.64 -4.78
N GLY A 123 -2.25 14.34 -4.91
CA GLY A 123 -2.60 13.48 -3.78
C GLY A 123 -4.11 13.40 -3.55
N PHE A 124 -4.50 12.57 -2.57
CA PHE A 124 -5.91 12.32 -2.25
C PHE A 124 -6.47 13.28 -1.19
N SER A 125 -5.61 14.07 -0.58
CA SER A 125 -5.99 15.03 0.47
C SER A 125 -5.17 16.31 0.34
N PRO A 126 -5.71 17.47 0.75
CA PRO A 126 -4.93 18.68 0.85
C PRO A 126 -3.67 18.45 1.70
N GLY A 127 -2.57 19.11 1.33
CA GLY A 127 -1.28 18.97 2.03
C GLY A 127 -0.47 17.73 1.65
N ASN A 128 -0.98 16.89 0.75
CA ASN A 128 -0.29 15.73 0.23
C ASN A 128 0.39 16.04 -1.11
N ALA A 129 1.37 15.23 -1.45
CA ALA A 129 2.11 15.28 -2.71
C ALA A 129 2.48 13.85 -3.15
N TRP A 130 3.17 13.73 -4.29
CA TRP A 130 3.65 12.44 -4.78
C TRP A 130 5.18 12.40 -4.91
N GLY A 131 5.74 11.29 -4.43
CA GLY A 131 7.05 10.80 -4.80
C GLY A 131 6.95 9.79 -5.95
N LEU A 132 7.92 8.91 -6.07
CA LEU A 132 7.87 7.82 -7.05
C LEU A 132 7.10 6.62 -6.46
N GLY A 133 5.80 6.57 -6.72
CA GLY A 133 4.90 5.52 -6.24
C GLY A 133 4.44 5.69 -4.78
N TRP A 134 4.80 6.76 -4.11
CA TRP A 134 4.41 7.07 -2.74
C TRP A 134 3.60 8.36 -2.66
N GLU A 135 2.48 8.33 -1.97
CA GLU A 135 1.83 9.53 -1.47
C GLU A 135 2.62 10.05 -0.28
N LEU A 136 2.88 11.36 -0.25
CA LEU A 136 3.70 12.04 0.75
C LEU A 136 2.82 12.99 1.56
N ILE A 137 2.93 12.95 2.88
CA ILE A 137 2.27 13.89 3.78
C ILE A 137 3.23 15.05 4.03
N LEU A 138 3.02 16.16 3.34
CA LEU A 138 3.84 17.38 3.53
C LEU A 138 3.29 18.26 4.65
N GLN A 139 1.95 18.41 4.69
CA GLN A 139 1.23 19.19 5.70
C GLN A 139 0.11 18.31 6.27
N PRO A 140 0.33 17.68 7.43
CA PRO A 140 -0.66 16.80 8.06
C PRO A 140 -1.97 17.52 8.34
N GLN A 141 -3.07 17.05 7.73
CA GLN A 141 -4.40 17.57 7.94
C GLN A 141 -5.48 16.53 7.59
N GLY A 142 -6.74 16.77 7.98
CA GLY A 142 -7.84 15.84 7.75
C GLY A 142 -7.54 14.47 8.33
N VAL A 143 -7.78 13.41 7.57
CA VAL A 143 -7.54 12.02 7.98
C VAL A 143 -6.08 11.77 8.39
N ASN A 144 -5.14 12.55 7.88
CA ASN A 144 -3.70 12.41 8.11
C ASN A 144 -3.16 13.35 9.20
N ALA A 145 -4.03 14.08 9.93
CA ALA A 145 -3.63 15.12 10.90
C ALA A 145 -2.70 14.65 12.01
N VAL A 146 -2.70 13.35 12.33
CA VAL A 146 -1.87 12.77 13.41
C VAL A 146 -0.52 12.26 12.94
N LEU A 147 -0.28 12.25 11.64
CA LEU A 147 0.97 11.78 11.04
C LEU A 147 2.05 12.87 11.09
N SER A 148 3.31 12.48 10.96
CA SER A 148 4.41 13.43 10.85
C SER A 148 4.53 13.98 9.42
N PRO A 149 4.97 15.24 9.22
CA PRO A 149 5.45 15.67 7.92
C PRO A 149 6.56 14.74 7.40
N GLY A 150 6.51 14.39 6.11
CA GLY A 150 7.44 13.44 5.50
C GLY A 150 7.02 11.97 5.66
N THR A 151 5.89 11.66 6.31
CA THR A 151 5.28 10.33 6.24
C THR A 151 4.91 10.01 4.79
N TYR A 152 5.15 8.78 4.36
CA TYR A 152 4.82 8.32 3.01
C TYR A 152 4.14 6.96 3.04
N GLY A 153 3.28 6.72 2.06
CA GLY A 153 2.47 5.50 2.01
C GLY A 153 1.44 5.55 0.90
N HIS A 154 0.37 4.79 1.05
CA HIS A 154 -0.76 4.80 0.13
C HIS A 154 -2.03 4.25 0.75
N PHE A 155 -3.17 4.67 0.22
CA PHE A 155 -4.47 4.07 0.46
C PHE A 155 -4.78 2.99 -0.58
N GLY A 156 -5.67 2.05 -0.23
CA GLY A 156 -6.24 1.08 -1.16
C GLY A 156 -7.75 1.21 -1.30
N ALA A 157 -8.27 0.76 -2.45
CA ALA A 157 -9.68 0.89 -2.82
C ALA A 157 -10.65 0.21 -1.84
N PHE A 158 -10.20 -0.84 -1.15
CA PHE A 158 -11.03 -1.59 -0.20
C PHE A 158 -10.90 -1.11 1.26
N GLY A 159 -10.39 0.10 1.48
CA GLY A 159 -10.21 0.68 2.81
C GLY A 159 -8.87 0.38 3.45
N THR A 160 -7.99 -0.29 2.73
CA THR A 160 -6.63 -0.55 3.18
C THR A 160 -5.82 0.74 3.27
N GLN A 161 -4.81 0.74 4.11
CA GLN A 161 -3.77 1.76 4.14
C GLN A 161 -2.46 1.19 4.68
N GLY A 162 -1.37 1.77 4.24
CA GLY A 162 -0.06 1.51 4.79
C GLY A 162 0.81 2.76 4.73
N TRP A 163 1.44 3.11 5.84
CA TRP A 163 2.23 4.32 5.98
C TRP A 163 3.52 4.05 6.72
N ILE A 164 4.56 4.77 6.34
CA ILE A 164 5.87 4.79 6.97
C ILE A 164 6.12 6.20 7.48
N ASP A 165 6.29 6.35 8.78
CA ASP A 165 6.68 7.60 9.44
C ASP A 165 8.18 7.54 9.77
N PRO A 166 9.04 8.18 8.98
CA PRO A 166 10.47 8.13 9.18
C PRO A 166 10.92 8.92 10.41
N GLN A 167 10.17 9.94 10.85
CA GLN A 167 10.50 10.74 12.02
C GLN A 167 10.34 9.93 13.31
N ARG A 168 9.24 9.16 13.40
CA ARG A 168 8.98 8.29 14.54
C ARG A 168 9.58 6.89 14.39
N ARG A 169 10.14 6.58 13.21
CA ARG A 169 10.72 5.28 12.87
C ARG A 169 9.72 4.13 13.03
N ILE A 170 8.50 4.35 12.62
CA ILE A 170 7.44 3.35 12.63
C ILE A 170 6.82 3.20 11.24
N PHE A 171 6.15 2.09 11.04
CA PHE A 171 5.18 1.91 9.97
C PHE A 171 3.91 1.27 10.55
N PHE A 172 2.82 1.42 9.85
CA PHE A 172 1.58 0.70 10.18
C PHE A 172 0.85 0.29 8.91
N VAL A 173 0.09 -0.79 9.02
CA VAL A 173 -0.69 -1.40 7.94
C VAL A 173 -2.08 -1.72 8.46
N LEU A 174 -3.10 -1.28 7.74
CA LEU A 174 -4.48 -1.69 7.93
C LEU A 174 -4.96 -2.41 6.67
N LEU A 175 -5.37 -3.66 6.80
CA LEU A 175 -5.98 -4.41 5.72
C LEU A 175 -7.47 -4.63 6.03
N VAL A 176 -8.31 -4.12 5.16
CA VAL A 176 -9.77 -4.23 5.21
C VAL A 176 -10.29 -4.60 3.84
N GLN A 177 -11.28 -5.46 3.79
CA GLN A 177 -11.92 -5.88 2.55
C GLN A 177 -13.36 -5.38 2.51
N ARG A 178 -13.53 -4.12 2.12
CA ARG A 178 -14.80 -3.43 2.08
C ARG A 178 -14.91 -2.57 0.83
N VAL A 179 -16.05 -2.64 0.14
CA VAL A 179 -16.45 -1.66 -0.89
C VAL A 179 -17.40 -0.61 -0.32
N GLY A 180 -17.68 0.43 -1.07
CA GLY A 180 -18.67 1.44 -0.69
C GLY A 180 -18.14 2.48 0.28
N PHE A 181 -16.82 2.83 0.17
CA PHE A 181 -16.28 3.99 0.87
C PHE A 181 -16.75 5.33 0.29
N GLY A 182 -17.49 5.29 -0.85
CA GLY A 182 -17.81 6.48 -1.63
C GLY A 182 -16.57 7.05 -2.33
N ASP A 183 -16.71 8.20 -2.96
CA ASP A 183 -15.62 8.91 -3.62
C ASP A 183 -14.68 9.60 -2.60
N ASP A 184 -15.01 9.54 -1.31
CA ASP A 184 -14.31 10.24 -0.25
C ASP A 184 -13.31 9.33 0.49
N VAL A 185 -12.33 8.87 -0.24
CA VAL A 185 -11.21 8.10 0.31
C VAL A 185 -10.44 8.93 1.36
N ALA A 186 -10.45 10.25 1.20
CA ALA A 186 -9.75 11.19 2.05
C ALA A 186 -10.39 11.36 3.44
N ASN A 187 -11.71 11.12 3.57
CA ASN A 187 -12.47 11.34 4.80
C ASN A 187 -12.95 10.04 5.47
N SER A 188 -12.23 8.94 5.25
CA SER A 188 -12.59 7.67 5.84
C SER A 188 -12.39 7.67 7.36
N VAL A 189 -13.49 7.73 8.12
CA VAL A 189 -13.51 7.62 9.59
C VAL A 189 -12.76 6.39 10.10
N LEU A 190 -12.80 5.28 9.35
CA LEU A 190 -12.06 4.07 9.72
C LEU A 190 -10.55 4.29 9.69
N ARG A 191 -10.05 4.94 8.64
CA ARG A 191 -8.62 5.24 8.49
C ARG A 191 -8.13 6.20 9.54
N GLU A 192 -8.90 7.27 9.77
CA GLU A 192 -8.61 8.27 10.79
C GLU A 192 -8.55 7.65 12.18
N ARG A 193 -9.56 6.89 12.59
CA ARG A 193 -9.59 6.21 13.90
C ARG A 193 -8.44 5.25 14.07
N PHE A 194 -8.10 4.49 13.03
CA PHE A 194 -6.95 3.59 13.08
C PHE A 194 -5.64 4.36 13.26
N GLN A 195 -5.43 5.43 12.50
CA GLN A 195 -4.25 6.29 12.64
C GLN A 195 -4.17 6.89 14.06
N HIS A 196 -5.27 7.41 14.59
CA HIS A 196 -5.32 7.91 15.97
C HIS A 196 -5.00 6.84 17.00
N ALA A 197 -5.51 5.61 16.83
CA ALA A 197 -5.23 4.50 17.75
C ALA A 197 -3.75 4.08 17.73
N VAL A 198 -3.11 4.10 16.55
CA VAL A 198 -1.69 3.78 16.41
C VAL A 198 -0.80 4.91 16.95
N MET A 199 -1.13 6.16 16.61
CA MET A 199 -0.28 7.32 16.86
C MET A 199 -0.50 7.93 18.27
N GLY A 200 -1.68 7.73 18.87
CA GLY A 200 -2.02 8.29 20.17
C GLY A 200 -1.06 7.89 21.30
N PRO A 201 -0.71 6.61 21.47
CA PRO A 201 0.24 6.16 22.49
C PRO A 201 1.67 6.68 22.29
N LEU A 202 2.02 7.12 21.09
CA LEU A 202 3.37 7.55 20.71
C LEU A 202 3.59 9.07 20.89
N ARG A 203 2.61 9.77 21.43
CA ARG A 203 2.68 11.22 21.67
C ARG A 203 3.37 11.60 23.01
N ARG A 204 4.06 10.67 23.65
CA ARG A 204 4.80 10.94 24.88
C ARG A 204 6.22 11.40 24.62
#